data_49e97adfa3d0fa4ca15d5f430e4b0f96
#
_entry.id   49e97adfa3d0fa4ca15d5f430e4b0f96
#
_cell.length_a   1.000
_cell.length_b   1.000
_cell.length_c   1.000
_cell.angle_alpha   90.00
_cell.angle_beta   90.00
_cell.angle_gamma   90.00
#
_symmetry.space_group_name_H-M   'P 1'
#
loop_
_entity.id
_entity.type
_entity.pdbx_description
1 polymer ?
#
loop_
_entity_poly.entity_id
_entity_poly.type
_entity_poly.pdbx_seq_one_letter_code
_entity_poly.pdbx_strand_id
1 'polypeptide(L)'
;MRLLAYPKLYNPTTWLKFGLFSVGLGQSFAFVLVPPLARDLGLSVIETSTIFSISAVAWALTSASWGRASDKFGRRNIAVIGLIGYSVSIIALITPLFLVEQNILDLVYLLPLLILGRLINGLIGSATRPAAFAYMADVTDRSKRTKKFARLESSFLIGTIMGPMIGGFLFLYSKSLPFYCFAFCGFIAAIGILVSFPKSTNAKESATKINSKISYKDKTVWPFLLVAALSSLCQASLLQSIGFFVTDIFYDQKDLPLVISLTFVVLSISTVVSQYIFTDLKPITNNKLLMYGTFLIGISYIMAALATSIAMFYLAMTINGLGVGMFRPANASSLSLAQTPDNQGKAAGYLGSVIPIGHVLTPIVAMPIYQLGPQYLYFFSASLCFISLLFIIGHPLLRDHEQTSAITD
;
A
#
# COMPACT_ATOMS: atom_id res chain seq x y z
N MET A 1 -31.80 -26.11 14.77
CA MET A 1 -31.98 -25.76 13.36
C MET A 1 -30.60 -25.65 12.71
N ARG A 2 -30.20 -26.67 11.95
CA ARG A 2 -28.85 -26.81 11.37
C ARG A 2 -28.67 -25.72 10.32
N LEU A 3 -27.71 -24.80 10.51
CA LEU A 3 -27.21 -23.90 9.49
C LEU A 3 -26.59 -24.77 8.38
N LEU A 4 -27.33 -24.93 7.30
CA LEU A 4 -26.84 -25.49 6.04
C LEU A 4 -25.55 -24.76 5.68
N ALA A 5 -24.46 -25.52 5.53
CA ALA A 5 -23.18 -25.03 5.07
C ALA A 5 -23.37 -24.50 3.64
N TYR A 6 -23.58 -23.19 3.51
CA TYR A 6 -23.58 -22.53 2.21
C TYR A 6 -22.22 -22.80 1.54
N PRO A 7 -22.21 -23.19 0.26
CA PRO A 7 -20.96 -23.39 -0.46
C PRO A 7 -20.10 -22.14 -0.34
N LYS A 8 -18.75 -22.31 -0.25
CA LYS A 8 -17.78 -21.23 -0.01
C LYS A 8 -17.94 -20.03 -0.98
N LEU A 9 -18.49 -20.24 -2.15
CA LEU A 9 -18.82 -19.22 -3.18
C LEU A 9 -19.89 -18.20 -2.74
N TYR A 10 -20.75 -18.54 -1.77
CA TYR A 10 -21.80 -17.64 -1.26
C TYR A 10 -21.38 -16.90 0.02
N ASN A 11 -20.09 -16.92 0.38
CA ASN A 11 -19.60 -16.22 1.57
C ASN A 11 -19.13 -14.80 1.19
N PRO A 12 -19.83 -13.74 1.63
CA PRO A 12 -19.43 -12.35 1.36
C PRO A 12 -17.97 -12.02 1.71
N THR A 13 -17.47 -12.60 2.79
CA THR A 13 -16.08 -12.41 3.24
C THR A 13 -15.06 -12.91 2.21
N THR A 14 -15.37 -13.99 1.48
CA THR A 14 -14.47 -14.52 0.43
C THR A 14 -14.34 -13.52 -0.71
N TRP A 15 -15.46 -12.95 -1.15
CA TRP A 15 -15.46 -11.97 -2.22
C TRP A 15 -14.84 -10.63 -1.82
N LEU A 16 -15.01 -10.19 -0.57
CA LEU A 16 -14.30 -9.02 -0.06
C LEU A 16 -12.79 -9.21 -0.04
N LYS A 17 -12.31 -10.40 0.37
CA LYS A 17 -10.89 -10.74 0.32
C LYS A 17 -10.38 -10.77 -1.12
N PHE A 18 -11.12 -11.39 -2.03
CA PHE A 18 -10.76 -11.43 -3.44
C PHE A 18 -10.77 -10.03 -4.06
N GLY A 19 -11.71 -9.17 -3.69
CA GLY A 19 -11.73 -7.76 -4.10
C GLY A 19 -10.51 -6.99 -3.63
N LEU A 20 -10.13 -7.11 -2.35
CA LEU A 20 -8.91 -6.48 -1.82
C LEU A 20 -7.64 -7.04 -2.46
N PHE A 21 -7.59 -8.35 -2.70
CA PHE A 21 -6.51 -8.99 -3.44
C PHE A 21 -6.39 -8.42 -4.85
N SER A 22 -7.51 -8.28 -5.58
CA SER A 22 -7.54 -7.70 -6.93
C SER A 22 -7.05 -6.25 -6.94
N VAL A 23 -7.46 -5.44 -5.94
CA VAL A 23 -6.97 -4.07 -5.79
C VAL A 23 -5.46 -4.06 -5.54
N GLY A 24 -4.96 -4.97 -4.71
CA GLY A 24 -3.52 -5.13 -4.47
C GLY A 24 -2.75 -5.48 -5.74
N LEU A 25 -3.24 -6.44 -6.56
CA LEU A 25 -2.65 -6.83 -7.84
C LEU A 25 -2.43 -5.63 -8.77
N GLY A 26 -3.51 -4.92 -9.10
CA GLY A 26 -3.43 -3.85 -10.10
C GLY A 26 -2.74 -2.61 -9.56
N GLN A 27 -2.86 -2.30 -8.27
CA GLN A 27 -2.21 -1.14 -7.68
C GLN A 27 -0.69 -1.28 -7.68
N SER A 28 -0.17 -2.43 -7.22
CA SER A 28 1.27 -2.67 -7.21
C SER A 28 1.85 -2.75 -8.62
N PHE A 29 1.16 -3.44 -9.53
CA PHE A 29 1.58 -3.53 -10.92
C PHE A 29 1.61 -2.17 -11.64
N ALA A 30 0.62 -1.30 -11.37
CA ALA A 30 0.60 0.05 -11.91
C ALA A 30 1.82 0.87 -11.45
N PHE A 31 2.25 0.75 -10.19
CA PHE A 31 3.47 1.39 -9.70
C PHE A 31 4.74 0.86 -10.36
N VAL A 32 4.75 -0.40 -10.81
CA VAL A 32 5.89 -1.05 -11.44
C VAL A 32 6.09 -0.59 -12.88
N LEU A 33 5.03 -0.61 -13.68
CA LEU A 33 5.15 -0.50 -15.13
C LEU A 33 4.64 0.80 -15.74
N VAL A 34 3.74 1.51 -15.09
CA VAL A 34 3.28 2.80 -15.64
C VAL A 34 4.42 3.84 -15.69
N PRO A 35 5.31 3.97 -14.68
CA PRO A 35 6.40 4.92 -14.75
C PRO A 35 7.32 4.72 -15.97
N PRO A 36 7.92 3.56 -16.22
CA PRO A 36 8.76 3.39 -17.41
C PRO A 36 7.97 3.54 -18.72
N LEU A 37 6.76 3.00 -18.82
CA LEU A 37 5.94 3.13 -20.05
C LEU A 37 5.59 4.61 -20.36
N ALA A 38 5.25 5.39 -19.36
CA ALA A 38 4.93 6.81 -19.52
C ALA A 38 6.18 7.62 -19.91
N ARG A 39 7.35 7.24 -19.36
CA ARG A 39 8.64 7.85 -19.71
C ARG A 39 9.06 7.53 -21.14
N ASP A 40 8.87 6.31 -21.60
CA ASP A 40 9.15 5.90 -22.99
C ASP A 40 8.35 6.73 -24.00
N LEU A 41 7.18 7.23 -23.59
CA LEU A 41 6.32 8.13 -24.36
C LEU A 41 6.64 9.63 -24.13
N GLY A 42 7.67 9.97 -23.34
CA GLY A 42 8.16 11.34 -23.17
C GLY A 42 7.74 12.06 -21.89
N LEU A 43 7.01 11.43 -20.97
CA LEU A 43 6.72 12.04 -19.66
C LEU A 43 7.95 12.02 -18.75
N SER A 44 8.15 13.11 -18.02
CA SER A 44 9.19 13.22 -17.00
C SER A 44 8.88 12.37 -15.76
N VAL A 45 9.91 12.10 -14.94
CA VAL A 45 9.73 11.36 -13.66
C VAL A 45 8.82 12.10 -12.68
N ILE A 46 8.83 13.46 -12.71
CA ILE A 46 7.96 14.28 -11.85
C ILE A 46 6.50 14.15 -12.31
N GLU A 47 6.23 14.31 -13.61
CA GLU A 47 4.88 14.17 -14.17
C GLU A 47 4.31 12.79 -13.88
N THR A 48 5.09 11.74 -14.10
CA THR A 48 4.66 10.36 -13.82
C THR A 48 4.37 10.14 -12.34
N SER A 49 5.21 10.64 -11.45
CA SER A 49 4.99 10.55 -10.01
C SER A 49 3.75 11.35 -9.57
N THR A 50 3.49 12.49 -10.21
CA THR A 50 2.31 13.33 -9.94
C THR A 50 0.99 12.60 -10.20
N ILE A 51 0.93 11.72 -11.20
CA ILE A 51 -0.24 10.87 -11.49
C ILE A 51 -0.65 10.06 -10.25
N PHE A 52 0.31 9.45 -9.57
CA PHE A 52 0.06 8.65 -8.38
C PHE A 52 -0.23 9.50 -7.14
N SER A 53 0.43 10.65 -7.02
CA SER A 53 0.27 11.56 -5.87
C SER A 53 -1.11 12.20 -5.82
N ILE A 54 -1.63 12.67 -6.96
CA ILE A 54 -2.99 13.22 -7.05
C ILE A 54 -4.02 12.17 -6.63
N SER A 55 -3.83 10.92 -7.07
CA SER A 55 -4.68 9.80 -6.63
C SER A 55 -4.59 9.55 -5.13
N ALA A 56 -3.39 9.65 -4.53
CA ALA A 56 -3.20 9.46 -3.09
C ALA A 56 -3.87 10.56 -2.26
N VAL A 57 -3.80 11.83 -2.72
CA VAL A 57 -4.53 12.95 -2.11
C VAL A 57 -6.04 12.69 -2.17
N ALA A 58 -6.57 12.36 -3.35
CA ALA A 58 -7.98 12.06 -3.52
C ALA A 58 -8.44 10.90 -2.62
N TRP A 59 -7.63 9.84 -2.53
CA TRP A 59 -7.87 8.70 -1.62
C TRP A 59 -7.94 9.13 -0.15
N ALA A 60 -6.99 9.92 0.32
CA ALA A 60 -6.95 10.42 1.69
C ALA A 60 -8.18 11.27 2.05
N LEU A 61 -8.61 12.14 1.13
CA LEU A 61 -9.75 13.03 1.33
C LEU A 61 -11.10 12.28 1.32
N THR A 62 -11.23 11.24 0.52
CA THR A 62 -12.53 10.57 0.30
C THR A 62 -12.74 9.32 1.15
N SER A 63 -11.69 8.66 1.61
CA SER A 63 -11.77 7.37 2.33
C SER A 63 -12.67 7.42 3.57
N ALA A 64 -12.55 8.47 4.40
CA ALA A 64 -13.39 8.65 5.57
C ALA A 64 -14.88 8.91 5.21
N SER A 65 -15.11 9.62 4.10
CA SER A 65 -16.46 9.90 3.60
C SER A 65 -17.13 8.63 3.08
N TRP A 66 -16.38 7.75 2.43
CA TRP A 66 -16.87 6.44 2.00
C TRP A 66 -17.19 5.53 3.18
N GLY A 67 -16.46 5.61 4.29
CA GLY A 67 -16.82 4.92 5.52
C GLY A 67 -18.22 5.30 5.98
N ARG A 68 -18.49 6.61 6.10
CA ARG A 68 -19.84 7.13 6.48
C ARG A 68 -20.90 6.79 5.43
N ALA A 69 -20.57 6.92 4.14
CA ALA A 69 -21.49 6.54 3.06
C ALA A 69 -21.87 5.06 3.14
N SER A 70 -20.94 4.19 3.51
CA SER A 70 -21.21 2.76 3.65
C SER A 70 -22.14 2.44 4.82
N ASP A 71 -22.19 3.28 5.86
CA ASP A 71 -23.19 3.19 6.92
C ASP A 71 -24.60 3.54 6.40
N LYS A 72 -24.70 4.57 5.55
CA LYS A 72 -25.96 5.08 5.04
C LYS A 72 -26.53 4.31 3.85
N PHE A 73 -25.68 3.98 2.87
CA PHE A 73 -26.09 3.37 1.61
C PHE A 73 -25.84 1.85 1.56
N GLY A 74 -25.30 1.28 2.63
CA GLY A 74 -25.04 -0.15 2.79
C GLY A 74 -23.64 -0.58 2.35
N ARG A 75 -23.02 -1.47 3.13
CA ARG A 75 -21.66 -1.99 2.91
C ARG A 75 -21.47 -2.61 1.52
N ARG A 76 -22.48 -3.37 1.07
CA ARG A 76 -22.51 -4.02 -0.23
C ARG A 76 -22.34 -3.03 -1.39
N ASN A 77 -23.20 -2.02 -1.44
CA ASN A 77 -23.21 -1.08 -2.56
C ASN A 77 -21.92 -0.28 -2.65
N ILE A 78 -21.40 0.19 -1.52
CA ILE A 78 -20.16 0.98 -1.46
C ILE A 78 -18.95 0.12 -1.83
N ALA A 79 -18.87 -1.13 -1.38
CA ALA A 79 -17.80 -2.04 -1.78
C ALA A 79 -17.80 -2.31 -3.29
N VAL A 80 -18.98 -2.50 -3.88
CA VAL A 80 -19.16 -2.70 -5.33
C VAL A 80 -18.77 -1.47 -6.13
N ILE A 81 -19.24 -0.27 -5.71
CA ILE A 81 -18.87 1.00 -6.35
C ILE A 81 -17.34 1.17 -6.33
N GLY A 82 -16.71 0.89 -5.21
CA GLY A 82 -15.26 0.98 -5.08
C GLY A 82 -14.50 0.03 -6.02
N LEU A 83 -14.93 -1.23 -6.14
CA LEU A 83 -14.32 -2.21 -7.04
C LEU A 83 -14.54 -1.86 -8.53
N ILE A 84 -15.70 -1.36 -8.89
CA ILE A 84 -15.96 -0.86 -10.24
C ILE A 84 -15.06 0.35 -10.52
N GLY A 85 -14.99 1.32 -9.60
CA GLY A 85 -14.12 2.49 -9.73
C GLY A 85 -12.63 2.10 -9.88
N TYR A 86 -12.17 1.11 -9.11
CA TYR A 86 -10.83 0.54 -9.27
C TYR A 86 -10.63 -0.06 -10.66
N SER A 87 -11.54 -0.92 -11.13
CA SER A 87 -11.43 -1.61 -12.42
C SER A 87 -11.44 -0.62 -13.58
N VAL A 88 -12.36 0.35 -13.56
CA VAL A 88 -12.40 1.44 -14.55
C VAL A 88 -11.11 2.26 -14.55
N SER A 89 -10.57 2.58 -13.37
CA SER A 89 -9.31 3.31 -13.25
C SER A 89 -8.13 2.55 -13.88
N ILE A 90 -8.04 1.24 -13.68
CA ILE A 90 -6.96 0.42 -14.26
C ILE A 90 -7.05 0.41 -15.80
N ILE A 91 -8.25 0.31 -16.37
CA ILE A 91 -8.47 0.42 -17.82
C ILE A 91 -8.15 1.83 -18.32
N ALA A 92 -8.65 2.86 -17.63
CA ALA A 92 -8.40 4.26 -17.96
C ALA A 92 -6.92 4.65 -17.86
N LEU A 93 -6.12 3.91 -17.13
CA LEU A 93 -4.68 4.14 -17.02
C LEU A 93 -3.91 3.59 -18.23
N ILE A 94 -4.24 2.39 -18.72
CA ILE A 94 -3.53 1.79 -19.85
C ILE A 94 -3.99 2.33 -21.21
N THR A 95 -5.27 2.72 -21.32
CA THR A 95 -5.85 3.13 -22.60
C THR A 95 -5.14 4.32 -23.23
N PRO A 96 -4.86 5.45 -22.54
CA PRO A 96 -4.13 6.58 -23.12
C PRO A 96 -2.72 6.20 -23.55
N LEU A 97 -2.00 5.38 -22.76
CA LEU A 97 -0.65 4.91 -23.10
C LEU A 97 -0.67 4.15 -24.43
N PHE A 98 -1.63 3.25 -24.60
CA PHE A 98 -1.79 2.49 -25.84
C PHE A 98 -2.17 3.38 -27.03
N LEU A 99 -3.09 4.32 -26.86
CA LEU A 99 -3.55 5.20 -27.95
C LEU A 99 -2.44 6.14 -28.43
N VAL A 100 -1.59 6.64 -27.52
CA VAL A 100 -0.43 7.47 -27.88
C VAL A 100 0.63 6.60 -28.59
N GLU A 101 0.90 5.39 -28.10
CA GLU A 101 1.85 4.46 -28.75
C GLU A 101 1.44 4.12 -30.20
N GLN A 102 0.12 4.06 -30.47
CA GLN A 102 -0.42 3.82 -31.83
C GLN A 102 -0.58 5.09 -32.66
N ASN A 103 -0.13 6.26 -32.18
CA ASN A 103 -0.32 7.56 -32.83
C ASN A 103 -1.78 7.93 -33.11
N ILE A 104 -2.72 7.43 -32.34
CA ILE A 104 -4.15 7.77 -32.40
C ILE A 104 -4.47 8.98 -31.54
N LEU A 105 -3.70 9.21 -30.48
CA LEU A 105 -3.86 10.29 -29.51
C LEU A 105 -2.56 11.10 -29.41
N ASP A 106 -2.66 12.41 -29.42
CA ASP A 106 -1.51 13.30 -29.24
C ASP A 106 -0.95 13.20 -27.82
N LEU A 107 0.38 13.29 -27.70
CA LEU A 107 1.12 13.21 -26.45
C LEU A 107 0.64 14.25 -25.41
N VAL A 108 0.17 15.42 -25.86
CA VAL A 108 -0.31 16.50 -24.97
C VAL A 108 -1.47 16.06 -24.08
N TYR A 109 -2.28 15.10 -24.53
CA TYR A 109 -3.41 14.57 -23.77
C TYR A 109 -3.03 13.42 -22.82
N LEU A 110 -1.81 12.87 -22.93
CA LEU A 110 -1.40 11.69 -22.16
C LEU A 110 -1.45 11.96 -20.65
N LEU A 111 -0.73 12.99 -20.18
CA LEU A 111 -0.67 13.30 -18.74
C LEU A 111 -2.05 13.62 -18.13
N PRO A 112 -2.89 14.51 -18.72
CA PRO A 112 -4.23 14.77 -18.21
C PRO A 112 -5.10 13.51 -18.11
N LEU A 113 -5.08 12.63 -19.11
CA LEU A 113 -5.89 11.41 -19.12
C LEU A 113 -5.40 10.39 -18.10
N LEU A 114 -4.08 10.25 -17.90
CA LEU A 114 -3.52 9.40 -16.85
C LEU A 114 -3.90 9.90 -15.45
N ILE A 115 -3.86 11.22 -15.24
CA ILE A 115 -4.32 11.85 -13.99
C ILE A 115 -5.80 11.57 -13.77
N LEU A 116 -6.66 11.78 -14.77
CA LEU A 116 -8.10 11.51 -14.67
C LEU A 116 -8.37 10.03 -14.38
N GLY A 117 -7.69 9.11 -15.07
CA GLY A 117 -7.79 7.67 -14.81
C GLY A 117 -7.43 7.32 -13.37
N ARG A 118 -6.36 7.90 -12.83
CA ARG A 118 -5.95 7.68 -11.43
C ARG A 118 -6.82 8.39 -10.42
N LEU A 119 -7.40 9.55 -10.75
CA LEU A 119 -8.39 10.21 -9.90
C LEU A 119 -9.62 9.34 -9.66
N ILE A 120 -10.09 8.59 -10.65
CA ILE A 120 -11.17 7.60 -10.47
C ILE A 120 -10.82 6.62 -9.36
N ASN A 121 -9.59 6.10 -9.31
CA ASN A 121 -9.15 5.23 -8.23
C ASN A 121 -9.12 5.95 -6.87
N GLY A 122 -8.58 7.16 -6.81
CA GLY A 122 -8.52 7.95 -5.59
C GLY A 122 -9.91 8.31 -5.05
N LEU A 123 -10.80 8.79 -5.91
CA LEU A 123 -12.14 9.25 -5.54
C LEU A 123 -13.10 8.09 -5.29
N ILE A 124 -13.13 7.08 -6.15
CA ILE A 124 -14.14 6.02 -6.14
C ILE A 124 -13.54 4.69 -5.64
N GLY A 125 -12.40 4.28 -6.16
CA GLY A 125 -11.72 3.03 -5.77
C GLY A 125 -11.41 2.96 -4.27
N SER A 126 -11.16 4.12 -3.64
CA SER A 126 -10.96 4.27 -2.19
C SER A 126 -12.14 3.77 -1.33
N ALA A 127 -13.33 3.60 -1.90
CA ALA A 127 -14.53 3.13 -1.20
C ALA A 127 -14.46 1.65 -0.79
N THR A 128 -13.72 0.81 -1.52
CA THR A 128 -13.67 -0.64 -1.30
C THR A 128 -13.20 -1.00 0.09
N ARG A 129 -12.09 -0.41 0.52
CA ARG A 129 -11.43 -0.78 1.78
C ARG A 129 -12.25 -0.40 3.03
N PRO A 130 -12.72 0.84 3.21
CA PRO A 130 -13.59 1.20 4.33
C PRO A 130 -14.86 0.35 4.43
N ALA A 131 -15.52 0.07 3.29
CA ALA A 131 -16.72 -0.76 3.25
C ALA A 131 -16.45 -2.21 3.66
N ALA A 132 -15.32 -2.80 3.19
CA ALA A 132 -14.91 -4.16 3.55
C ALA A 132 -14.60 -4.30 5.04
N PHE A 133 -13.86 -3.36 5.62
CA PHE A 133 -13.52 -3.37 7.05
C PHE A 133 -14.76 -3.12 7.91
N ALA A 134 -15.63 -2.20 7.50
CA ALA A 134 -16.87 -1.94 8.19
C ALA A 134 -17.82 -3.15 8.20
N TYR A 135 -18.00 -3.82 7.04
CA TYR A 135 -18.76 -5.08 6.99
C TYR A 135 -18.18 -6.14 7.92
N MET A 136 -16.85 -6.29 7.92
CA MET A 136 -16.21 -7.26 8.81
C MET A 136 -16.40 -6.92 10.30
N ALA A 137 -16.44 -5.63 10.64
CA ALA A 137 -16.77 -5.19 12.00
C ALA A 137 -18.22 -5.54 12.39
N ASP A 138 -19.15 -5.40 11.44
CA ASP A 138 -20.59 -5.67 11.68
C ASP A 138 -20.87 -7.16 11.91
N VAL A 139 -20.13 -8.07 11.23
CA VAL A 139 -20.38 -9.53 11.28
C VAL A 139 -19.44 -10.30 12.23
N THR A 140 -18.55 -9.60 12.94
CA THR A 140 -17.54 -10.25 13.79
C THR A 140 -17.61 -9.75 15.23
N ASP A 141 -17.60 -10.69 16.19
CA ASP A 141 -17.49 -10.36 17.60
C ASP A 141 -16.23 -9.53 17.89
N ARG A 142 -16.34 -8.59 18.86
CA ARG A 142 -15.27 -7.64 19.19
C ARG A 142 -13.93 -8.32 19.47
N SER A 143 -13.94 -9.46 20.17
CA SER A 143 -12.75 -10.27 20.51
C SER A 143 -12.02 -10.88 19.29
N LYS A 144 -12.72 -11.09 18.16
CA LYS A 144 -12.17 -11.72 16.95
C LYS A 144 -11.90 -10.74 15.82
N ARG A 145 -12.27 -9.43 15.98
CA ARG A 145 -12.16 -8.40 14.93
C ARG A 145 -10.73 -8.21 14.43
N THR A 146 -9.75 -8.10 15.33
CA THR A 146 -8.35 -7.92 14.98
C THR A 146 -7.85 -9.03 14.04
N LYS A 147 -8.15 -10.30 14.36
CA LYS A 147 -7.77 -11.43 13.52
C LYS A 147 -8.47 -11.43 12.16
N LYS A 148 -9.71 -10.97 12.08
CA LYS A 148 -10.46 -10.88 10.82
C LYS A 148 -9.99 -9.72 9.96
N PHE A 149 -9.66 -8.57 10.57
CA PHE A 149 -9.07 -7.42 9.89
C PHE A 149 -7.69 -7.76 9.33
N ALA A 150 -6.85 -8.43 10.11
CA ALA A 150 -5.56 -8.90 9.64
C ALA A 150 -5.68 -9.80 8.40
N ARG A 151 -6.70 -10.69 8.36
CA ARG A 151 -6.95 -11.55 7.17
C ARG A 151 -7.41 -10.77 5.93
N LEU A 152 -8.17 -9.68 6.10
CA LEU A 152 -8.52 -8.80 4.98
C LEU A 152 -7.28 -8.08 4.45
N GLU A 153 -6.48 -7.54 5.37
CA GLU A 153 -5.24 -6.86 5.04
C GLU A 153 -4.24 -7.79 4.34
N SER A 154 -4.08 -9.02 4.85
CA SER A 154 -3.23 -10.03 4.22
C SER A 154 -3.65 -10.32 2.78
N SER A 155 -4.96 -10.30 2.47
CA SER A 155 -5.42 -10.51 1.10
C SER A 155 -4.95 -9.40 0.17
N PHE A 156 -5.01 -8.13 0.60
CA PHE A 156 -4.47 -7.00 -0.14
C PHE A 156 -2.94 -7.13 -0.32
N LEU A 157 -2.22 -7.44 0.76
CA LEU A 157 -0.76 -7.60 0.73
C LEU A 157 -0.32 -8.73 -0.22
N ILE A 158 -1.00 -9.88 -0.20
CA ILE A 158 -0.74 -10.97 -1.14
C ILE A 158 -0.94 -10.49 -2.59
N GLY A 159 -2.01 -9.71 -2.83
CA GLY A 159 -2.22 -9.08 -4.13
C GLY A 159 -1.05 -8.17 -4.54
N THR A 160 -0.54 -7.35 -3.63
CA THR A 160 0.60 -6.45 -3.93
C THR A 160 1.89 -7.21 -4.26
N ILE A 161 2.07 -8.39 -3.69
CA ILE A 161 3.21 -9.27 -4.00
C ILE A 161 3.03 -9.94 -5.37
N MET A 162 1.84 -10.48 -5.61
CA MET A 162 1.55 -11.24 -6.83
C MET A 162 1.34 -10.35 -8.05
N GLY A 163 1.01 -9.07 -7.86
CA GLY A 163 0.77 -8.13 -8.96
C GLY A 163 1.92 -8.02 -9.93
N PRO A 164 3.13 -7.64 -9.50
CA PRO A 164 4.30 -7.59 -10.38
C PRO A 164 4.68 -8.94 -10.97
N MET A 165 4.55 -10.02 -10.22
CA MET A 165 4.88 -11.38 -10.68
C MET A 165 3.93 -11.83 -11.81
N ILE A 166 2.62 -11.80 -11.55
CA ILE A 166 1.61 -12.20 -12.55
C ILE A 166 1.59 -11.20 -13.70
N GLY A 167 1.65 -9.90 -13.38
CA GLY A 167 1.63 -8.83 -14.36
C GLY A 167 2.85 -8.86 -15.27
N GLY A 168 4.05 -9.09 -14.72
CA GLY A 168 5.27 -9.26 -15.51
C GLY A 168 5.20 -10.44 -16.47
N PHE A 169 4.65 -11.58 -16.03
CA PHE A 169 4.43 -12.73 -16.92
C PHE A 169 3.42 -12.42 -18.03
N LEU A 170 2.29 -11.79 -17.71
CA LEU A 170 1.29 -11.41 -18.71
C LEU A 170 1.81 -10.34 -19.68
N PHE A 171 2.70 -9.47 -19.21
CA PHE A 171 3.34 -8.43 -20.03
C PHE A 171 4.17 -9.00 -21.19
N LEU A 172 4.71 -10.20 -21.03
CA LEU A 172 5.43 -10.90 -22.11
C LEU A 172 4.55 -11.16 -23.33
N TYR A 173 3.23 -11.27 -23.15
CA TYR A 173 2.28 -11.48 -24.25
C TYR A 173 1.78 -10.15 -24.83
N SER A 174 1.50 -9.17 -23.98
CA SER A 174 1.07 -7.83 -24.39
C SER A 174 1.20 -6.84 -23.24
N LYS A 175 1.63 -5.59 -23.54
CA LYS A 175 1.76 -4.51 -22.55
C LYS A 175 0.44 -4.19 -21.83
N SER A 176 -0.70 -4.34 -22.50
CA SER A 176 -2.02 -4.02 -21.97
C SER A 176 -2.71 -5.19 -21.26
N LEU A 177 -2.33 -6.44 -21.56
CA LEU A 177 -2.99 -7.63 -21.03
C LEU A 177 -3.08 -7.70 -19.50
N PRO A 178 -2.02 -7.41 -18.74
CA PRO A 178 -2.09 -7.43 -17.26
C PRO A 178 -3.15 -6.48 -16.71
N PHE A 179 -3.25 -5.27 -17.27
CA PHE A 179 -4.19 -4.26 -16.82
C PHE A 179 -5.64 -4.72 -17.03
N TYR A 180 -5.96 -5.29 -18.20
CA TYR A 180 -7.30 -5.84 -18.47
C TYR A 180 -7.62 -7.04 -17.57
N CYS A 181 -6.65 -7.94 -17.34
CA CYS A 181 -6.85 -9.07 -16.44
C CYS A 181 -7.12 -8.62 -15.01
N PHE A 182 -6.37 -7.64 -14.50
CA PHE A 182 -6.55 -7.15 -13.13
C PHE A 182 -7.84 -6.33 -12.96
N ALA A 183 -8.23 -5.56 -13.97
CA ALA A 183 -9.52 -4.89 -14.00
C ALA A 183 -10.66 -5.92 -14.02
N PHE A 184 -10.55 -6.99 -14.79
CA PHE A 184 -11.53 -8.07 -14.85
C PHE A 184 -11.68 -8.80 -13.51
N CYS A 185 -10.58 -9.06 -12.81
CA CYS A 185 -10.62 -9.60 -11.43
C CYS A 185 -11.43 -8.69 -10.49
N GLY A 186 -11.27 -7.36 -10.60
CA GLY A 186 -12.05 -6.40 -9.85
C GLY A 186 -13.55 -6.44 -10.18
N PHE A 187 -13.92 -6.56 -11.45
CA PHE A 187 -15.32 -6.74 -11.88
C PHE A 187 -15.91 -8.06 -11.38
N ILE A 188 -15.18 -9.17 -11.47
CA ILE A 188 -15.61 -10.46 -10.93
C ILE A 188 -15.86 -10.35 -9.42
N ALA A 189 -14.97 -9.69 -8.68
CA ALA A 189 -15.15 -9.46 -7.26
C ALA A 189 -16.41 -8.62 -6.96
N ALA A 190 -16.66 -7.57 -7.75
CA ALA A 190 -17.86 -6.75 -7.61
C ALA A 190 -19.15 -7.57 -7.85
N ILE A 191 -19.19 -8.38 -8.90
CA ILE A 191 -20.31 -9.30 -9.18
C ILE A 191 -20.46 -10.32 -8.04
N GLY A 192 -19.36 -10.91 -7.57
CA GLY A 192 -19.38 -11.85 -6.47
C GLY A 192 -19.96 -11.26 -5.19
N ILE A 193 -19.63 -10.00 -4.87
CA ILE A 193 -20.23 -9.24 -3.75
C ILE A 193 -21.72 -9.02 -4.01
N LEU A 194 -22.12 -8.62 -5.22
CA LEU A 194 -23.53 -8.40 -5.56
C LEU A 194 -24.37 -9.66 -5.38
N VAL A 195 -23.84 -10.82 -5.67
CA VAL A 195 -24.58 -12.10 -5.57
C VAL A 195 -24.58 -12.65 -4.15
N SER A 196 -23.45 -12.49 -3.41
CA SER A 196 -23.26 -13.15 -2.12
C SER A 196 -23.78 -12.39 -0.91
N PHE A 197 -23.91 -11.04 -1.02
CA PHE A 197 -24.39 -10.23 0.09
C PHE A 197 -25.91 -10.27 0.20
N PRO A 198 -26.47 -10.40 1.41
CA PRO A 198 -27.90 -10.28 1.63
C PRO A 198 -28.37 -8.86 1.26
N LYS A 199 -29.56 -8.76 0.64
CA LYS A 199 -30.13 -7.49 0.14
C LYS A 199 -30.39 -6.45 1.22
N SER A 200 -30.52 -6.84 2.49
CA SER A 200 -30.75 -5.97 3.64
C SER A 200 -29.84 -6.38 4.78
N THR A 201 -28.75 -5.66 4.96
CA THR A 201 -28.16 -5.50 6.29
C THR A 201 -28.48 -4.07 6.70
N ASN A 202 -29.64 -3.89 7.35
CA ASN A 202 -29.85 -2.71 8.16
C ASN A 202 -28.65 -2.63 9.10
N ALA A 203 -27.83 -1.60 8.95
CA ALA A 203 -26.78 -1.29 9.88
C ALA A 203 -27.47 -1.22 11.26
N LYS A 204 -27.24 -2.23 12.12
CA LYS A 204 -27.61 -2.11 13.51
C LYS A 204 -26.99 -0.81 13.99
N GLU A 205 -27.78 0.05 14.58
CA GLU A 205 -27.38 1.25 15.32
C GLU A 205 -26.41 0.84 16.46
N SER A 206 -25.22 0.48 16.13
CA SER A 206 -24.10 0.21 17.03
C SER A 206 -22.96 1.17 16.74
N ALA A 207 -23.30 2.37 16.33
CA ALA A 207 -22.41 3.51 16.49
C ALA A 207 -22.49 3.96 17.95
N THR A 208 -22.01 3.15 18.87
CA THR A 208 -21.48 3.70 20.12
C THR A 208 -20.42 4.71 19.68
N LYS A 209 -20.77 6.00 19.74
CA LYS A 209 -19.81 7.10 19.59
C LYS A 209 -18.76 6.85 20.66
N ILE A 210 -17.68 6.15 20.28
CA ILE A 210 -16.50 6.04 21.12
C ILE A 210 -15.95 7.46 21.15
N ASN A 211 -16.21 8.14 22.27
CA ASN A 211 -15.69 9.47 22.56
C ASN A 211 -14.18 9.35 22.87
N SER A 212 -13.43 8.86 21.87
CA SER A 212 -11.99 8.75 21.93
C SER A 212 -11.39 10.17 21.96
N LYS A 213 -10.72 10.50 23.03
CA LYS A 213 -10.14 11.83 23.29
C LYS A 213 -8.76 12.02 22.69
N ILE A 214 -8.10 10.96 22.12
CA ILE A 214 -6.74 11.10 21.58
C ILE A 214 -6.70 11.98 20.33
N SER A 215 -5.58 12.70 20.20
CA SER A 215 -5.23 13.54 19.06
C SER A 215 -3.96 13.01 18.39
N TYR A 216 -3.77 13.36 17.11
CA TYR A 216 -2.50 13.07 16.40
C TYR A 216 -1.29 13.80 17.03
N LYS A 217 -1.52 14.86 17.85
CA LYS A 217 -0.49 15.61 18.58
C LYS A 217 -0.16 15.02 19.95
N ASP A 218 -0.89 14.00 20.41
CA ASP A 218 -0.63 13.40 21.72
C ASP A 218 0.75 12.78 21.79
N LYS A 219 1.42 12.96 22.93
CA LYS A 219 2.79 12.48 23.16
C LYS A 219 2.93 10.98 22.95
N THR A 220 1.85 10.21 23.15
CA THR A 220 1.80 8.75 22.94
C THR A 220 1.50 8.35 21.49
N VAL A 221 1.25 9.28 20.57
CA VAL A 221 0.83 9.00 19.20
C VAL A 221 1.84 9.54 18.17
N TRP A 222 2.16 10.86 18.26
CA TRP A 222 2.94 11.56 17.24
C TRP A 222 4.32 10.91 16.93
N PRO A 223 5.08 10.30 17.90
CA PRO A 223 6.38 9.75 17.58
C PRO A 223 6.28 8.59 16.57
N PHE A 224 5.28 7.73 16.75
CA PHE A 224 5.01 6.61 15.84
C PHE A 224 4.54 7.09 14.46
N LEU A 225 3.76 8.18 14.43
CA LEU A 225 3.30 8.77 13.17
C LEU A 225 4.44 9.43 12.41
N LEU A 226 5.38 10.10 13.09
CA LEU A 226 6.55 10.71 12.48
C LEU A 226 7.42 9.64 11.80
N VAL A 227 7.76 8.59 12.52
CA VAL A 227 8.59 7.49 11.99
C VAL A 227 7.86 6.79 10.83
N ALA A 228 6.53 6.62 10.94
CA ALA A 228 5.72 6.08 9.85
C ALA A 228 5.71 7.00 8.62
N ALA A 229 5.63 8.33 8.81
CA ALA A 229 5.65 9.30 7.72
C ALA A 229 6.98 9.28 6.94
N LEU A 230 8.10 9.31 7.67
CA LEU A 230 9.44 9.23 7.07
C LEU A 230 9.64 7.90 6.33
N SER A 231 9.27 6.79 6.96
CA SER A 231 9.31 5.47 6.30
C SER A 231 8.39 5.41 5.09
N SER A 232 7.21 6.02 5.15
CA SER A 232 6.28 6.06 4.03
C SER A 232 6.83 6.87 2.86
N LEU A 233 7.48 8.01 3.11
CA LEU A 233 8.14 8.80 2.06
C LEU A 233 9.23 7.97 1.37
N CYS A 234 10.11 7.32 2.14
CA CYS A 234 11.17 6.48 1.59
C CYS A 234 10.60 5.32 0.74
N GLN A 235 9.58 4.62 1.25
CA GLN A 235 8.96 3.49 0.54
C GLN A 235 8.17 3.93 -0.70
N ALA A 236 7.43 5.04 -0.63
CA ALA A 236 6.72 5.57 -1.78
C ALA A 236 7.67 6.02 -2.88
N SER A 237 8.78 6.67 -2.49
CA SER A 237 9.85 7.09 -3.41
C SER A 237 10.50 5.88 -4.08
N LEU A 238 10.81 4.82 -3.31
CA LEU A 238 11.35 3.57 -3.84
C LEU A 238 10.39 2.96 -4.87
N LEU A 239 9.13 2.75 -4.50
CA LEU A 239 8.14 2.11 -5.37
C LEU A 239 7.95 2.87 -6.69
N GLN A 240 8.03 4.20 -6.67
CA GLN A 240 7.86 5.03 -7.86
C GLN A 240 9.16 5.20 -8.66
N SER A 241 10.33 4.99 -8.07
CA SER A 241 11.62 5.17 -8.74
C SER A 241 12.27 3.87 -9.22
N ILE A 242 11.89 2.69 -8.72
CA ILE A 242 12.52 1.42 -9.12
C ILE A 242 12.54 1.24 -10.65
N GLY A 243 11.41 1.49 -11.32
CA GLY A 243 11.32 1.39 -12.77
C GLY A 243 12.33 2.30 -13.48
N PHE A 244 12.37 3.55 -13.09
CA PHE A 244 13.32 4.54 -13.63
C PHE A 244 14.76 4.17 -13.30
N PHE A 245 15.05 3.77 -12.05
CA PHE A 245 16.39 3.42 -11.62
C PHE A 245 16.97 2.23 -12.40
N VAL A 246 16.14 1.20 -12.61
CA VAL A 246 16.54 0.03 -13.40
C VAL A 246 16.81 0.42 -14.85
N THR A 247 16.00 1.27 -15.47
CA THR A 247 16.21 1.73 -16.85
C THR A 247 17.40 2.68 -16.97
N ASP A 248 17.70 3.50 -15.95
CA ASP A 248 18.79 4.48 -16.01
C ASP A 248 20.17 3.87 -15.69
N ILE A 249 20.23 2.91 -14.76
CA ILE A 249 21.50 2.33 -14.28
C ILE A 249 21.85 1.02 -15.00
N PHE A 250 20.84 0.23 -15.37
CA PHE A 250 21.02 -1.09 -15.99
C PHE A 250 20.48 -1.13 -17.42
N TYR A 251 20.65 -0.03 -18.16
CA TYR A 251 20.13 0.17 -19.52
C TYR A 251 20.59 -0.86 -20.55
N ASP A 252 21.71 -1.53 -20.29
CA ASP A 252 22.31 -2.58 -21.15
C ASP A 252 21.61 -3.95 -21.05
N GLN A 253 20.66 -4.10 -20.13
CA GLN A 253 19.94 -5.35 -19.93
C GLN A 253 18.85 -5.56 -20.99
N LYS A 254 18.78 -6.79 -21.52
CA LYS A 254 17.86 -7.13 -22.62
C LYS A 254 16.38 -7.07 -22.23
N ASP A 255 16.06 -7.42 -20.97
CA ASP A 255 14.66 -7.59 -20.50
C ASP A 255 14.37 -6.71 -19.28
N LEU A 256 14.50 -5.37 -19.41
CA LEU A 256 14.24 -4.42 -18.34
C LEU A 256 12.89 -4.60 -17.63
N PRO A 257 11.76 -4.86 -18.31
CA PRO A 257 10.49 -5.12 -17.64
C PRO A 257 10.53 -6.35 -16.71
N LEU A 258 11.25 -7.40 -17.10
CA LEU A 258 11.43 -8.58 -16.28
C LEU A 258 12.32 -8.27 -15.07
N VAL A 259 13.40 -7.51 -15.24
CA VAL A 259 14.28 -7.06 -14.14
C VAL A 259 13.49 -6.24 -13.13
N ILE A 260 12.67 -5.29 -13.59
CA ILE A 260 11.80 -4.48 -12.74
C ILE A 260 10.81 -5.38 -11.97
N SER A 261 10.14 -6.30 -12.67
CA SER A 261 9.16 -7.21 -12.05
C SER A 261 9.82 -8.10 -10.99
N LEU A 262 10.99 -8.69 -11.28
CA LEU A 262 11.74 -9.50 -10.33
C LEU A 262 12.21 -8.70 -9.12
N THR A 263 12.57 -7.43 -9.30
CA THR A 263 12.91 -6.52 -8.18
C THR A 263 11.75 -6.42 -7.17
N PHE A 264 10.53 -6.22 -7.65
CA PHE A 264 9.35 -6.17 -6.78
C PHE A 264 9.01 -7.53 -6.15
N VAL A 265 9.20 -8.62 -6.89
CA VAL A 265 9.00 -9.99 -6.37
C VAL A 265 9.96 -10.24 -5.21
N VAL A 266 11.25 -9.96 -5.39
CA VAL A 266 12.28 -10.14 -4.35
C VAL A 266 11.98 -9.30 -3.12
N LEU A 267 11.67 -8.01 -3.31
CA LEU A 267 11.28 -7.08 -2.24
C LEU A 267 10.08 -7.62 -1.46
N SER A 268 9.06 -8.09 -2.16
CA SER A 268 7.80 -8.54 -1.57
C SER A 268 7.94 -9.87 -0.84
N ILE A 269 8.61 -10.84 -1.44
CA ILE A 269 8.86 -12.15 -0.80
C ILE A 269 9.68 -11.94 0.47
N SER A 270 10.75 -11.14 0.42
CA SER A 270 11.59 -10.84 1.58
C SER A 270 10.80 -10.17 2.70
N THR A 271 9.86 -9.27 2.36
CA THR A 271 8.97 -8.64 3.34
C THR A 271 8.09 -9.67 4.06
N VAL A 272 7.47 -10.59 3.32
CA VAL A 272 6.60 -11.63 3.91
C VAL A 272 7.40 -12.63 4.73
N VAL A 273 8.53 -13.08 4.20
CA VAL A 273 9.44 -14.00 4.92
C VAL A 273 9.90 -13.38 6.25
N SER A 274 10.28 -12.11 6.23
CA SER A 274 10.66 -11.36 7.43
C SER A 274 9.52 -11.28 8.44
N GLN A 275 8.30 -10.93 8.00
CA GLN A 275 7.15 -10.90 8.89
C GLN A 275 6.91 -12.25 9.56
N TYR A 276 6.92 -13.33 8.76
CA TYR A 276 6.67 -14.68 9.29
C TYR A 276 7.75 -15.11 10.29
N ILE A 277 9.03 -14.90 9.96
CA ILE A 277 10.14 -15.32 10.82
C ILE A 277 10.15 -14.56 12.15
N PHE A 278 10.04 -13.25 12.10
CA PHE A 278 10.30 -12.40 13.28
C PHE A 278 9.05 -12.08 14.11
N THR A 279 7.85 -12.27 13.52
CA THR A 279 6.59 -12.07 14.26
C THR A 279 6.03 -13.39 14.81
N ASP A 280 6.12 -14.47 14.02
CA ASP A 280 5.46 -15.73 14.38
C ASP A 280 6.42 -16.79 14.92
N LEU A 281 7.61 -16.99 14.31
CA LEU A 281 8.54 -18.05 14.69
C LEU A 281 9.54 -17.65 15.78
N LYS A 282 10.06 -16.41 15.70
CA LYS A 282 11.04 -15.88 16.66
C LYS A 282 10.57 -14.53 17.17
N PRO A 283 9.68 -14.48 18.15
CA PRO A 283 9.17 -13.21 18.65
C PRO A 283 10.30 -12.39 19.25
N ILE A 284 10.60 -11.27 18.59
CA ILE A 284 11.54 -10.25 19.04
C ILE A 284 10.68 -9.07 19.52
N THR A 285 11.15 -8.34 20.54
CA THR A 285 10.43 -7.17 21.03
C THR A 285 10.23 -6.13 19.93
N ASN A 286 9.08 -5.46 19.94
CA ASN A 286 8.73 -4.46 18.93
C ASN A 286 9.80 -3.39 18.75
N ASN A 287 10.45 -2.97 19.85
CA ASN A 287 11.50 -1.96 19.84
C ASN A 287 12.72 -2.41 19.04
N LYS A 288 13.18 -3.64 19.25
CA LYS A 288 14.29 -4.23 18.47
C LYS A 288 13.91 -4.36 17.00
N LEU A 289 12.66 -4.77 16.72
CA LEU A 289 12.16 -4.85 15.33
C LEU A 289 12.09 -3.49 14.65
N LEU A 290 11.69 -2.43 15.38
CA LEU A 290 11.74 -1.06 14.88
C LEU A 290 13.15 -0.62 14.54
N MET A 291 14.10 -0.83 15.47
CA MET A 291 15.51 -0.43 15.30
C MET A 291 16.18 -1.22 14.16
N TYR A 292 16.12 -2.55 14.20
CA TYR A 292 16.74 -3.40 13.18
C TYR A 292 16.07 -3.22 11.82
N GLY A 293 14.73 -3.11 11.78
CA GLY A 293 14.00 -2.85 10.54
C GLY A 293 14.41 -1.54 9.89
N THR A 294 14.46 -0.45 10.67
CA THR A 294 14.87 0.87 10.18
C THR A 294 16.33 0.88 9.73
N PHE A 295 17.24 0.22 10.47
CA PHE A 295 18.65 0.08 10.12
C PHE A 295 18.82 -0.68 8.79
N LEU A 296 18.15 -1.83 8.62
CA LEU A 296 18.22 -2.62 7.39
C LEU A 296 17.67 -1.84 6.18
N ILE A 297 16.58 -1.08 6.36
CA ILE A 297 16.06 -0.21 5.31
C ILE A 297 17.11 0.84 4.92
N GLY A 298 17.75 1.49 5.89
CA GLY A 298 18.80 2.49 5.64
C GLY A 298 19.98 1.92 4.88
N ILE A 299 20.52 0.77 5.32
CA ILE A 299 21.63 0.07 4.64
C ILE A 299 21.24 -0.35 3.22
N SER A 300 20.01 -0.85 3.02
CA SER A 300 19.54 -1.27 1.70
C SER A 300 19.52 -0.11 0.70
N TYR A 301 19.17 1.09 1.13
CA TYR A 301 19.21 2.28 0.28
C TYR A 301 20.65 2.66 -0.10
N ILE A 302 21.61 2.59 0.82
CA ILE A 302 23.03 2.80 0.50
C ILE A 302 23.50 1.77 -0.53
N MET A 303 23.19 0.49 -0.31
CA MET A 303 23.55 -0.58 -1.24
C MET A 303 22.91 -0.38 -2.62
N ALA A 304 21.65 0.04 -2.68
CA ALA A 304 20.97 0.34 -3.92
C ALA A 304 21.60 1.54 -4.65
N ALA A 305 21.98 2.60 -3.93
CA ALA A 305 22.66 3.76 -4.50
C ALA A 305 24.01 3.41 -5.12
N LEU A 306 24.73 2.46 -4.51
CA LEU A 306 26.05 2.00 -4.93
C LEU A 306 25.99 0.77 -5.88
N ALA A 307 24.79 0.30 -6.26
CA ALA A 307 24.66 -0.91 -7.05
C ALA A 307 25.22 -0.73 -8.47
N THR A 308 26.24 -1.49 -8.80
CA THR A 308 26.86 -1.58 -10.13
C THR A 308 26.39 -2.81 -10.92
N SER A 309 25.63 -3.71 -10.28
CA SER A 309 25.09 -4.91 -10.91
C SER A 309 23.66 -5.18 -10.42
N ILE A 310 22.87 -5.85 -11.26
CA ILE A 310 21.51 -6.27 -10.92
C ILE A 310 21.50 -7.18 -9.68
N ALA A 311 22.49 -8.06 -9.54
CA ALA A 311 22.61 -8.95 -8.40
C ALA A 311 22.75 -8.16 -7.07
N MET A 312 23.58 -7.12 -7.08
CA MET A 312 23.74 -6.22 -5.94
C MET A 312 22.43 -5.44 -5.65
N PHE A 313 21.75 -4.99 -6.70
CA PHE A 313 20.45 -4.32 -6.55
C PHE A 313 19.38 -5.24 -5.98
N TYR A 314 19.28 -6.49 -6.45
CA TYR A 314 18.37 -7.49 -5.87
C TYR A 314 18.71 -7.79 -4.40
N LEU A 315 19.99 -7.88 -4.06
CA LEU A 315 20.41 -8.05 -2.65
C LEU A 315 19.98 -6.85 -1.81
N ALA A 316 20.15 -5.62 -2.31
CA ALA A 316 19.67 -4.41 -1.65
C ALA A 316 18.15 -4.46 -1.42
N MET A 317 17.36 -4.87 -2.44
CA MET A 317 15.91 -5.00 -2.32
C MET A 317 15.48 -6.13 -1.39
N THR A 318 16.25 -7.21 -1.31
CA THR A 318 16.06 -8.29 -0.31
C THR A 318 16.19 -7.72 1.10
N ILE A 319 17.27 -6.98 1.36
CA ILE A 319 17.53 -6.35 2.67
C ILE A 319 16.45 -5.31 2.99
N ASN A 320 16.01 -4.51 2.00
CA ASN A 320 14.91 -3.58 2.16
C ASN A 320 13.62 -4.29 2.59
N GLY A 321 13.25 -5.36 1.89
CA GLY A 321 12.08 -6.16 2.21
C GLY A 321 12.14 -6.75 3.62
N LEU A 322 13.28 -7.29 4.03
CA LEU A 322 13.50 -7.78 5.40
C LEU A 322 13.26 -6.66 6.44
N GLY A 323 13.82 -5.48 6.19
CA GLY A 323 13.65 -4.33 7.06
C GLY A 323 12.19 -3.85 7.15
N VAL A 324 11.49 -3.74 6.02
CA VAL A 324 10.08 -3.33 5.96
C VAL A 324 9.18 -4.34 6.66
N GLY A 325 9.46 -5.63 6.50
CA GLY A 325 8.74 -6.72 7.15
C GLY A 325 8.84 -6.70 8.68
N MET A 326 9.96 -6.22 9.22
CA MET A 326 10.13 -5.98 10.66
C MET A 326 9.47 -4.67 11.10
N PHE A 327 9.75 -3.58 10.40
CA PHE A 327 9.38 -2.22 10.80
C PHE A 327 7.87 -2.01 10.86
N ARG A 328 7.12 -2.35 9.79
CA ARG A 328 5.69 -2.03 9.69
C ARG A 328 4.83 -2.63 10.80
N PRO A 329 4.90 -3.95 11.08
CA PRO A 329 4.10 -4.54 12.14
C PRO A 329 4.56 -4.08 13.52
N ALA A 330 5.86 -3.87 13.72
CA ALA A 330 6.39 -3.36 14.98
C ALA A 330 5.88 -1.96 15.30
N ASN A 331 5.92 -1.03 14.34
CA ASN A 331 5.42 0.33 14.53
C ASN A 331 3.90 0.37 14.83
N ALA A 332 3.11 -0.43 14.10
CA ALA A 332 1.67 -0.54 14.32
C ALA A 332 1.33 -1.16 15.69
N SER A 333 2.06 -2.21 16.07
CA SER A 333 1.91 -2.87 17.37
C SER A 333 2.30 -1.95 18.53
N SER A 334 3.45 -1.27 18.43
CA SER A 334 3.92 -0.34 19.46
C SER A 334 2.97 0.83 19.65
N LEU A 335 2.47 1.44 18.56
CA LEU A 335 1.45 2.48 18.66
C LEU A 335 0.18 1.97 19.34
N SER A 336 -0.27 0.76 19.00
CA SER A 336 -1.47 0.16 19.61
C SER A 336 -1.29 -0.10 21.10
N LEU A 337 -0.14 -0.63 21.52
CA LEU A 337 0.19 -0.91 22.93
C LEU A 337 0.35 0.37 23.75
N ALA A 338 0.78 1.46 23.13
CA ALA A 338 0.86 2.77 23.79
C ALA A 338 -0.52 3.43 24.04
N GLN A 339 -1.62 2.77 23.63
CA GLN A 339 -2.97 3.30 23.74
C GLN A 339 -3.86 2.43 24.62
N THR A 340 -4.81 3.07 25.32
CA THR A 340 -5.91 2.33 25.97
C THR A 340 -6.76 1.59 24.94
N PRO A 341 -7.41 0.47 25.31
CA PRO A 341 -8.23 -0.33 24.39
C PRO A 341 -9.25 0.47 23.57
N ASP A 342 -9.84 1.52 24.16
CA ASP A 342 -10.83 2.37 23.50
C ASP A 342 -10.22 3.30 22.45
N ASN A 343 -8.93 3.60 22.56
CA ASN A 343 -8.20 4.50 21.66
C ASN A 343 -7.46 3.80 20.53
N GLN A 344 -7.23 2.48 20.63
CA GLN A 344 -6.46 1.70 19.64
C GLN A 344 -7.00 1.84 18.23
N GLY A 345 -8.32 1.81 18.04
CA GLY A 345 -8.93 1.96 16.72
C GLY A 345 -8.66 3.31 16.08
N LYS A 346 -8.67 4.40 16.87
CA LYS A 346 -8.38 5.76 16.39
C LYS A 346 -6.90 5.94 16.09
N ALA A 347 -6.03 5.38 16.91
CA ALA A 347 -4.58 5.37 16.68
C ALA A 347 -4.22 4.63 15.39
N ALA A 348 -4.82 3.46 15.14
CA ALA A 348 -4.67 2.73 13.88
C ALA A 348 -5.17 3.54 12.66
N GLY A 349 -6.28 4.30 12.85
CA GLY A 349 -6.78 5.23 11.84
C GLY A 349 -5.77 6.33 11.51
N TYR A 350 -5.15 6.93 12.51
CA TYR A 350 -4.09 7.93 12.32
C TYR A 350 -2.88 7.34 11.57
N LEU A 351 -2.43 6.14 11.94
CA LEU A 351 -1.34 5.47 11.24
C LEU A 351 -1.68 5.23 9.77
N GLY A 352 -2.91 4.79 9.49
CA GLY A 352 -3.40 4.59 8.12
C GLY A 352 -3.47 5.87 7.29
N SER A 353 -3.69 7.03 7.92
CA SER A 353 -3.73 8.33 7.22
C SER A 353 -2.33 8.88 6.87
N VAL A 354 -1.29 8.39 7.51
CA VAL A 354 0.09 8.82 7.26
C VAL A 354 0.70 8.16 5.99
N ILE A 355 0.27 6.94 5.66
CA ILE A 355 0.81 6.21 4.50
C ILE A 355 0.64 6.98 3.17
N PRO A 356 -0.51 7.61 2.84
CA PRO A 356 -0.63 8.39 1.62
C PRO A 356 0.30 9.61 1.55
N ILE A 357 0.73 10.17 2.69
CA ILE A 357 1.61 11.35 2.74
C ILE A 357 2.91 11.09 1.98
N GLY A 358 3.49 9.89 2.10
CA GLY A 358 4.68 9.52 1.35
C GLY A 358 4.49 9.65 -0.15
N HIS A 359 3.38 9.13 -0.68
CA HIS A 359 3.07 9.23 -2.11
C HIS A 359 2.81 10.66 -2.57
N VAL A 360 2.21 11.51 -1.72
CA VAL A 360 1.96 12.93 -2.00
C VAL A 360 3.26 13.72 -2.08
N LEU A 361 4.21 13.45 -1.18
CA LEU A 361 5.49 14.14 -1.12
C LEU A 361 6.49 13.66 -2.17
N THR A 362 6.32 12.48 -2.75
CA THR A 362 7.26 11.91 -3.72
C THR A 362 7.56 12.84 -4.90
N PRO A 363 6.58 13.39 -5.67
CA PRO A 363 6.89 14.28 -6.79
C PRO A 363 7.46 15.63 -6.34
N ILE A 364 7.20 16.06 -5.12
CA ILE A 364 7.62 17.36 -4.60
C ILE A 364 9.05 17.32 -4.04
N VAL A 365 9.41 16.22 -3.38
CA VAL A 365 10.69 16.09 -2.68
C VAL A 365 11.60 15.05 -3.36
N ALA A 366 11.10 13.84 -3.59
CA ALA A 366 11.92 12.72 -4.01
C ALA A 366 12.30 12.78 -5.50
N MET A 367 11.35 13.08 -6.38
CA MET A 367 11.62 13.09 -7.82
C MET A 367 12.53 14.24 -8.28
N PRO A 368 12.47 15.45 -7.73
CA PRO A 368 13.49 16.46 -7.99
C PRO A 368 14.90 16.03 -7.60
N ILE A 369 15.05 15.33 -6.45
CA ILE A 369 16.34 14.77 -6.03
C ILE A 369 16.79 13.67 -7.01
N TYR A 370 15.86 12.83 -7.47
CA TYR A 370 16.15 11.80 -8.48
C TYR A 370 16.67 12.40 -9.79
N GLN A 371 16.14 13.55 -10.23
CA GLN A 371 16.59 14.23 -11.45
C GLN A 371 18.01 14.79 -11.35
N LEU A 372 18.50 15.09 -10.16
CA LEU A 372 19.90 15.49 -9.95
C LEU A 372 20.87 14.31 -10.14
N GLY A 373 20.37 13.10 -9.95
CA GLY A 373 21.04 11.82 -10.15
C GLY A 373 20.30 10.69 -9.43
N PRO A 374 20.09 9.54 -10.11
CA PRO A 374 19.31 8.44 -9.53
C PRO A 374 19.79 8.00 -8.15
N GLN A 375 21.11 7.98 -7.91
CA GLN A 375 21.72 7.57 -6.64
C GLN A 375 21.40 8.52 -5.49
N TYR A 376 21.24 9.84 -5.77
CA TYR A 376 21.00 10.85 -4.73
C TYR A 376 19.67 10.63 -4.01
N LEU A 377 18.63 10.15 -4.71
CA LEU A 377 17.37 9.79 -4.08
C LEU A 377 17.56 8.68 -3.04
N TYR A 378 18.35 7.67 -3.36
CA TYR A 378 18.59 6.55 -2.46
C TYR A 378 19.47 6.96 -1.27
N PHE A 379 20.48 7.79 -1.46
CA PHE A 379 21.24 8.39 -0.35
C PHE A 379 20.38 9.28 0.54
N PHE A 380 19.49 10.08 -0.04
CA PHE A 380 18.51 10.88 0.69
C PHE A 380 17.59 9.97 1.53
N SER A 381 17.06 8.92 0.95
CA SER A 381 16.20 7.95 1.65
C SER A 381 16.97 7.24 2.79
N ALA A 382 18.23 6.89 2.56
CA ALA A 382 19.09 6.32 3.59
C ALA A 382 19.29 7.31 4.76
N SER A 383 19.57 8.59 4.47
CA SER A 383 19.73 9.61 5.51
C SER A 383 18.48 9.79 6.36
N LEU A 384 17.29 9.79 5.74
CA LEU A 384 16.01 9.83 6.48
C LEU A 384 15.82 8.60 7.37
N CYS A 385 16.20 7.41 6.90
CA CYS A 385 16.14 6.19 7.71
C CYS A 385 17.08 6.26 8.91
N PHE A 386 18.31 6.75 8.75
CA PHE A 386 19.24 6.91 9.88
C PHE A 386 18.81 8.01 10.85
N ILE A 387 18.25 9.11 10.36
CA ILE A 387 17.62 10.13 11.22
C ILE A 387 16.46 9.51 12.02
N SER A 388 15.61 8.72 11.36
CA SER A 388 14.53 7.97 12.03
C SER A 388 15.09 7.00 13.07
N LEU A 389 16.17 6.30 12.77
CA LEU A 389 16.82 5.38 13.70
C LEU A 389 17.37 6.10 14.93
N LEU A 390 18.06 7.22 14.77
CA LEU A 390 18.52 8.04 15.88
C LEU A 390 17.35 8.56 16.73
N PHE A 391 16.24 8.95 16.08
CA PHE A 391 15.03 9.35 16.78
C PHE A 391 14.42 8.19 17.58
N ILE A 392 14.36 6.98 17.00
CA ILE A 392 13.83 5.77 17.69
C ILE A 392 14.70 5.46 18.93
N ILE A 393 16.02 5.52 18.81
CA ILE A 393 16.95 5.24 19.92
C ILE A 393 16.84 6.31 21.02
N GLY A 394 16.66 7.58 20.64
CA GLY A 394 16.60 8.71 21.58
C GLY A 394 15.25 8.89 22.25
N HIS A 395 14.15 8.36 21.68
CA HIS A 395 12.82 8.59 22.19
C HIS A 395 12.34 7.48 23.14
N PRO A 396 12.03 7.75 24.43
CA PRO A 396 11.73 6.73 25.44
C PRO A 396 10.59 5.77 25.02
N LEU A 397 9.48 6.31 24.47
CA LEU A 397 8.33 5.50 24.04
C LEU A 397 8.63 4.55 22.87
N LEU A 398 9.63 4.85 22.05
CA LEU A 398 10.04 4.00 20.94
C LEU A 398 11.11 3.00 21.38
N ARG A 399 11.84 3.33 22.45
CA ARG A 399 12.94 2.51 22.96
C ARG A 399 12.50 1.44 23.94
N ASP A 400 11.58 1.75 24.92
CA ASP A 400 11.22 0.87 26.04
C ASP A 400 9.70 0.85 26.28
N HIS A 401 9.00 -0.11 25.69
CA HIS A 401 7.56 -0.31 25.99
C HIS A 401 7.28 -1.14 27.27
N GLU A 402 8.25 -1.89 27.77
CA GLU A 402 8.05 -2.73 28.96
C GLU A 402 7.93 -1.94 30.25
N GLN A 403 8.42 -0.68 30.31
CA GLN A 403 8.36 0.14 31.51
C GLN A 403 7.08 1.01 31.63
N THR A 404 6.31 1.16 30.56
CA THR A 404 5.13 2.05 30.59
C THR A 404 3.89 1.40 31.20
N SER A 405 3.84 0.07 31.27
CA SER A 405 2.78 -0.64 32.01
C SER A 405 2.90 -0.55 33.52
N ALA A 406 4.09 -0.18 34.04
CA ALA A 406 4.36 -0.04 35.48
C ALA A 406 4.06 1.39 36.04
N ILE A 407 3.67 2.34 35.20
CA ILE A 407 3.38 3.73 35.63
C ILE A 407 1.84 4.01 35.70
N THR A 408 1.03 3.03 35.28
CA THR A 408 -0.45 3.15 35.28
C THR A 408 -1.13 2.22 36.29
N ASP A 409 -0.40 1.58 37.20
CA ASP A 409 -0.86 0.97 38.45
C ASP A 409 -0.43 1.90 39.66
#